data_1020f6ac1042e209c0a8c748b6b6502b
#
_entry.id   1020f6ac1042e209c0a8c748b6b6502b
#
_cell.length_a   1.000
_cell.length_b   1.000
_cell.length_c   1.000
_cell.angle_alpha   90.00
_cell.angle_beta   90.00
_cell.angle_gamma   90.00
#
_symmetry.space_group_name_H-M   'P 1'
#
loop_
_entity.id
_entity.type
_entity.pdbx_description
1 polymer ?
#
loop_
_entity_poly.entity_id
_entity_poly.type
_entity_poly.pdbx_seq_one_letter_code
_entity_poly.pdbx_strand_id
1 'polypeptide(L)'
;MFRSPKIRWLTACLLALAGCAPPEAVREFTAVAKDAAIQFPPLVKDLAESCIRRQLASRPAGEIADVDEQARSACKSLSDLEPQLLATLRVLTNYLNALNELASDEVVTYDKQIDSLSSNMQSVGAFQEAHVKAAGGLAKFLANAATSGYQRKKLAEDLKAADVHVGVLCDGLGKIIREDYSRVLENEESALRSRYRDAIQADPAKNAAVALVLQEYWRRDLQTLNQKRAAARDFEEILVKIRDGHKVLAAQASHWNTSEVIRTIAPYTGSIQSLVGDYRKAF
;
A
#
# COMPACT_ATOMS: atom_id res chain seq x y z
N MET A 1 45.12 -43.40 -48.41
CA MET A 1 43.67 -43.05 -48.49
C MET A 1 42.97 -43.55 -47.23
N PHE A 2 42.82 -42.72 -46.20
CA PHE A 2 41.96 -43.00 -45.03
C PHE A 2 41.14 -41.76 -44.74
N ARG A 3 39.84 -41.81 -45.07
CA ARG A 3 38.83 -40.82 -44.73
C ARG A 3 38.29 -41.13 -43.33
N SER A 4 38.45 -40.21 -42.39
CA SER A 4 37.88 -40.25 -41.05
C SER A 4 36.51 -39.58 -41.06
N PRO A 5 35.41 -40.22 -40.61
CA PRO A 5 34.10 -39.60 -40.37
C PRO A 5 33.85 -39.51 -38.90
N LYS A 6 34.38 -38.53 -38.22
CA LYS A 6 34.04 -38.27 -36.81
C LYS A 6 34.07 -36.78 -36.51
N ILE A 7 33.12 -36.01 -36.99
CA ILE A 7 32.76 -34.68 -36.43
C ILE A 7 31.34 -34.34 -36.94
N ARG A 8 30.31 -34.86 -36.34
CA ARG A 8 28.92 -34.46 -36.62
C ARG A 8 27.95 -34.60 -35.43
N TRP A 9 28.43 -34.86 -34.22
CA TRP A 9 27.56 -35.11 -33.05
C TRP A 9 27.69 -34.06 -31.92
N LEU A 10 28.42 -32.95 -32.11
CA LEU A 10 28.66 -31.94 -31.06
C LEU A 10 27.80 -30.67 -31.19
N THR A 11 26.97 -30.54 -32.22
CA THR A 11 26.16 -29.32 -32.47
C THR A 11 24.70 -29.42 -32.00
N ALA A 12 24.25 -30.56 -31.51
CA ALA A 12 22.84 -30.78 -31.14
C ALA A 12 22.52 -30.54 -29.66
N CYS A 13 23.50 -30.35 -28.77
CA CYS A 13 23.25 -30.16 -27.34
C CYS A 13 23.16 -28.70 -26.86
N LEU A 14 23.37 -27.70 -27.72
CA LEU A 14 23.39 -26.29 -27.32
C LEU A 14 22.04 -25.58 -27.45
N LEU A 15 21.00 -26.26 -27.95
CA LEU A 15 19.66 -25.65 -28.12
C LEU A 15 18.66 -25.95 -27.00
N ALA A 16 19.05 -26.71 -25.97
CA ALA A 16 18.14 -27.07 -24.88
C ALA A 16 18.21 -26.17 -23.62
N LEU A 17 19.04 -25.12 -23.61
CA LEU A 17 19.19 -24.22 -22.45
C LEU A 17 18.39 -22.92 -22.57
N ALA A 18 17.58 -22.75 -23.62
CA ALA A 18 16.76 -21.53 -23.81
C ALA A 18 15.44 -21.51 -23.02
N GLY A 19 15.25 -22.40 -22.02
CA GLY A 19 13.94 -22.70 -21.47
C GLY A 19 13.58 -22.16 -20.08
N CYS A 20 14.43 -21.39 -19.37
CA CYS A 20 14.13 -21.06 -17.98
C CYS A 20 14.66 -19.69 -17.53
N ALA A 21 14.52 -18.64 -18.35
CA ALA A 21 14.73 -17.31 -17.80
C ALA A 21 13.59 -16.97 -16.80
N PRO A 22 13.90 -16.41 -15.60
CA PRO A 22 12.88 -15.99 -14.66
C PRO A 22 11.98 -14.91 -15.28
N PRO A 23 10.69 -14.83 -14.89
CA PRO A 23 9.77 -13.83 -15.42
C PRO A 23 10.16 -12.44 -14.91
N GLU A 24 11.11 -11.80 -15.56
CA GLU A 24 11.74 -10.54 -15.15
C GLU A 24 10.71 -9.44 -14.91
N ALA A 25 9.72 -9.32 -15.80
CA ALA A 25 8.65 -8.32 -15.64
C ALA A 25 7.85 -8.51 -14.34
N VAL A 26 7.59 -9.76 -13.93
CA VAL A 26 6.90 -10.05 -12.67
C VAL A 26 7.79 -9.67 -11.50
N ARG A 27 9.06 -10.07 -11.53
CA ARG A 27 10.02 -9.80 -10.46
C ARG A 27 10.23 -8.30 -10.23
N GLU A 28 10.49 -7.54 -11.28
CA GLU A 28 10.71 -6.09 -11.18
C GLU A 28 9.46 -5.37 -10.64
N PHE A 29 8.30 -5.66 -11.21
CA PHE A 29 7.06 -5.05 -10.79
C PHE A 29 6.73 -5.37 -9.33
N THR A 30 6.77 -6.64 -8.94
CA THR A 30 6.38 -7.06 -7.58
C THR A 30 7.35 -6.57 -6.53
N ALA A 31 8.66 -6.47 -6.83
CA ALA A 31 9.64 -5.87 -5.92
C ALA A 31 9.29 -4.41 -5.61
N VAL A 32 9.04 -3.60 -6.64
CA VAL A 32 8.71 -2.18 -6.48
C VAL A 32 7.35 -1.98 -5.84
N ALA A 33 6.34 -2.76 -6.23
CA ALA A 33 4.99 -2.70 -5.66
C ALA A 33 4.99 -3.09 -4.17
N LYS A 34 5.74 -4.12 -3.79
CA LYS A 34 5.95 -4.52 -2.39
C LYS A 34 6.63 -3.40 -1.60
N ASP A 35 7.75 -2.87 -2.11
CA ASP A 35 8.50 -1.81 -1.43
C ASP A 35 7.68 -0.52 -1.25
N ALA A 36 6.75 -0.26 -2.17
CA ALA A 36 5.76 0.77 -1.99
C ALA A 36 4.77 0.42 -0.87
N ALA A 37 4.17 -0.76 -0.91
CA ALA A 37 3.13 -1.17 0.05
C ALA A 37 3.62 -1.16 1.51
N ILE A 38 4.88 -1.48 1.79
CA ILE A 38 5.45 -1.43 3.15
C ILE A 38 5.65 -0.02 3.71
N GLN A 39 5.52 1.04 2.88
CA GLN A 39 5.66 2.43 3.34
C GLN A 39 4.37 3.00 3.95
N PHE A 40 3.22 2.36 3.80
CA PHE A 40 1.92 2.93 4.16
C PHE A 40 1.48 2.90 5.63
N PRO A 41 2.03 2.08 6.54
CA PRO A 41 1.62 2.07 7.94
C PRO A 41 1.57 3.45 8.61
N PRO A 42 2.49 4.41 8.36
CA PRO A 42 2.39 5.75 8.94
C PRO A 42 1.11 6.49 8.57
N LEU A 43 0.66 6.41 7.31
CA LEU A 43 -0.58 7.05 6.86
C LEU A 43 -1.82 6.40 7.52
N VAL A 44 -1.83 5.07 7.65
CA VAL A 44 -2.92 4.36 8.32
C VAL A 44 -3.04 4.78 9.78
N LYS A 45 -1.92 4.92 10.49
CA LYS A 45 -1.88 5.40 11.89
C LYS A 45 -2.35 6.85 11.99
N ASP A 46 -1.95 7.70 11.05
CA ASP A 46 -2.33 9.11 11.07
C ASP A 46 -3.83 9.33 10.89
N LEU A 47 -4.59 8.38 10.35
CA LEU A 47 -6.05 8.46 10.25
C LEU A 47 -6.71 8.67 11.63
N ALA A 48 -6.35 7.86 12.62
CA ALA A 48 -6.85 8.00 13.98
C ALA A 48 -6.23 9.21 14.70
N GLU A 49 -4.93 9.44 14.54
CA GLU A 49 -4.22 10.55 15.16
C GLU A 49 -4.71 11.91 14.66
N SER A 50 -5.07 12.06 13.39
CA SER A 50 -5.68 13.28 12.85
C SER A 50 -7.04 13.58 13.52
N CYS A 51 -7.85 12.55 13.73
CA CYS A 51 -9.09 12.71 14.51
C CYS A 51 -8.81 13.21 15.94
N ILE A 52 -7.81 12.62 16.61
CA ILE A 52 -7.43 13.02 17.97
C ILE A 52 -6.95 14.47 17.98
N ARG A 53 -6.06 14.87 17.07
CA ARG A 53 -5.60 16.27 16.93
C ARG A 53 -6.77 17.24 16.70
N ARG A 54 -7.75 16.85 15.86
CA ARG A 54 -8.98 17.63 15.68
C ARG A 54 -9.73 17.80 17.00
N GLN A 55 -9.94 16.72 17.77
CA GLN A 55 -10.65 16.78 19.05
C GLN A 55 -9.94 17.73 20.04
N LEU A 56 -8.61 17.62 20.12
CA LEU A 56 -7.79 18.50 20.97
C LEU A 56 -7.86 19.97 20.52
N ALA A 57 -7.86 20.23 19.20
CA ALA A 57 -7.96 21.57 18.65
C ALA A 57 -9.33 22.22 18.89
N SER A 58 -10.41 21.43 18.95
CA SER A 58 -11.78 21.91 19.13
C SER A 58 -12.14 22.24 20.58
N ARG A 59 -11.26 21.97 21.56
CA ARG A 59 -11.53 22.18 22.97
C ARG A 59 -10.90 23.47 23.48
N PRO A 60 -11.59 24.21 24.42
CA PRO A 60 -10.97 25.31 25.11
C PRO A 60 -9.76 24.82 25.92
N ALA A 61 -8.81 25.74 26.17
CA ALA A 61 -7.68 25.47 27.06
C ALA A 61 -8.24 25.22 28.49
N GLY A 62 -8.31 23.96 28.87
CA GLY A 62 -8.87 23.51 30.15
C GLY A 62 -7.98 22.44 30.78
N GLU A 63 -8.52 21.64 31.65
CA GLU A 63 -7.82 20.58 32.38
C GLU A 63 -7.18 19.59 31.38
N ILE A 64 -5.86 19.47 31.43
CA ILE A 64 -5.07 18.75 30.41
C ILE A 64 -5.23 17.23 30.53
N ALA A 65 -5.43 16.69 31.72
CA ALA A 65 -5.40 15.24 31.96
C ALA A 65 -6.57 14.46 31.32
N ASP A 66 -7.79 14.98 31.38
CA ASP A 66 -8.98 14.30 30.87
C ASP A 66 -9.20 14.51 29.34
N VAL A 67 -8.54 15.52 28.79
CA VAL A 67 -8.75 15.93 27.38
C VAL A 67 -8.24 14.88 26.41
N ASP A 68 -7.08 14.28 26.67
CA ASP A 68 -6.48 13.26 25.82
C ASP A 68 -7.29 11.96 25.80
N GLU A 69 -7.78 11.50 26.98
CA GLU A 69 -8.60 10.30 27.07
C GLU A 69 -9.93 10.47 26.34
N GLN A 70 -10.59 11.62 26.54
CA GLN A 70 -11.84 11.94 25.86
C GLN A 70 -11.64 12.07 24.34
N ALA A 71 -10.53 12.66 23.88
CA ALA A 71 -10.21 12.75 22.46
C ALA A 71 -10.00 11.35 21.84
N ARG A 72 -9.26 10.48 22.52
CA ARG A 72 -9.07 9.08 22.10
C ARG A 72 -10.38 8.30 22.08
N SER A 73 -11.21 8.45 23.11
CA SER A 73 -12.53 7.83 23.18
C SER A 73 -13.43 8.27 22.01
N ALA A 74 -13.46 9.57 21.71
CA ALA A 74 -14.24 10.10 20.59
C ALA A 74 -13.75 9.61 19.20
N CYS A 75 -12.48 9.20 19.09
CA CYS A 75 -11.87 8.71 17.85
C CYS A 75 -11.71 7.18 17.81
N LYS A 76 -12.32 6.47 18.77
CA LYS A 76 -12.17 5.02 18.93
C LYS A 76 -12.52 4.24 17.67
N SER A 77 -13.56 4.63 16.95
CA SER A 77 -13.96 3.93 15.70
C SER A 77 -12.88 3.94 14.63
N LEU A 78 -12.10 5.04 14.51
CA LEU A 78 -10.98 5.12 13.59
C LEU A 78 -9.75 4.35 14.11
N SER A 79 -9.54 4.37 15.44
CA SER A 79 -8.48 3.54 16.05
C SER A 79 -8.76 2.05 15.92
N ASP A 80 -10.02 1.63 15.99
CA ASP A 80 -10.43 0.22 15.79
C ASP A 80 -10.31 -0.22 14.31
N LEU A 81 -10.30 0.72 13.36
CA LEU A 81 -10.10 0.46 11.93
C LEU A 81 -8.61 0.25 11.57
N GLU A 82 -7.68 0.87 12.30
CA GLU A 82 -6.24 0.81 12.03
C GLU A 82 -5.71 -0.63 11.90
N PRO A 83 -5.93 -1.55 12.85
CA PRO A 83 -5.41 -2.93 12.75
C PRO A 83 -5.92 -3.67 11.52
N GLN A 84 -7.12 -3.36 11.04
CA GLN A 84 -7.70 -4.00 9.87
C GLN A 84 -7.10 -3.47 8.56
N LEU A 85 -6.87 -2.16 8.48
CA LEU A 85 -6.16 -1.55 7.36
C LEU A 85 -4.74 -2.10 7.26
N LEU A 86 -4.03 -2.18 8.39
CA LEU A 86 -2.69 -2.78 8.47
C LEU A 86 -2.70 -4.26 8.09
N ALA A 87 -3.73 -5.01 8.50
CA ALA A 87 -3.90 -6.40 8.12
C ALA A 87 -4.12 -6.55 6.59
N THR A 88 -4.96 -5.71 6.00
CA THR A 88 -5.22 -5.70 4.55
C THR A 88 -3.96 -5.38 3.76
N LEU A 89 -3.20 -4.37 4.19
CA LEU A 89 -1.90 -4.03 3.61
C LEU A 89 -0.91 -5.19 3.72
N ARG A 90 -0.89 -5.89 4.85
CA ARG A 90 -0.03 -7.06 5.05
C ARG A 90 -0.37 -8.19 4.09
N VAL A 91 -1.66 -8.48 3.86
CA VAL A 91 -2.08 -9.48 2.86
C VAL A 91 -1.57 -9.10 1.48
N LEU A 92 -1.78 -7.86 1.05
CA LEU A 92 -1.30 -7.37 -0.25
C LEU A 92 0.23 -7.44 -0.35
N THR A 93 0.95 -6.97 0.67
CA THR A 93 2.42 -6.97 0.71
C THR A 93 2.98 -8.40 0.64
N ASN A 94 2.42 -9.33 1.41
CA ASN A 94 2.87 -10.73 1.41
C ASN A 94 2.55 -11.42 0.08
N TYR A 95 1.41 -11.10 -0.53
CA TYR A 95 1.08 -11.57 -1.87
C TYR A 95 2.11 -11.10 -2.91
N LEU A 96 2.45 -9.81 -2.92
CA LEU A 96 3.46 -9.25 -3.82
C LEU A 96 4.85 -9.87 -3.57
N ASN A 97 5.20 -10.10 -2.29
CA ASN A 97 6.44 -10.77 -1.92
C ASN A 97 6.49 -12.22 -2.43
N ALA A 98 5.42 -12.99 -2.25
CA ALA A 98 5.33 -14.35 -2.74
C ALA A 98 5.46 -14.44 -4.26
N LEU A 99 4.84 -13.51 -4.99
CA LEU A 99 5.02 -13.41 -6.44
C LEU A 99 6.48 -13.11 -6.84
N ASN A 100 7.15 -12.26 -6.07
CA ASN A 100 8.56 -11.94 -6.29
C ASN A 100 9.45 -13.16 -6.06
N GLU A 101 9.26 -13.89 -4.95
CA GLU A 101 9.98 -15.11 -4.60
C GLU A 101 9.76 -16.21 -5.67
N LEU A 102 8.51 -16.44 -6.08
CA LEU A 102 8.19 -17.39 -7.15
C LEU A 102 8.80 -17.00 -8.49
N ALA A 103 8.83 -15.71 -8.82
CA ALA A 103 9.47 -15.21 -10.04
C ALA A 103 10.99 -15.32 -9.99
N SER A 104 11.58 -15.43 -8.79
CA SER A 104 13.02 -15.60 -8.56
C SER A 104 13.44 -17.07 -8.35
N ASP A 105 12.52 -18.02 -8.49
CA ASP A 105 12.70 -19.45 -8.15
C ASP A 105 13.08 -19.68 -6.66
N GLU A 106 12.65 -18.77 -5.79
CA GLU A 106 12.86 -18.88 -4.35
C GLU A 106 11.69 -19.62 -3.66
N VAL A 107 11.94 -20.10 -2.44
CA VAL A 107 10.91 -20.75 -1.63
C VAL A 107 10.02 -19.66 -1.01
N VAL A 108 8.72 -19.75 -1.24
CA VAL A 108 7.76 -18.78 -0.68
C VAL A 108 7.70 -18.89 0.82
N THR A 109 7.95 -17.77 1.48
CA THR A 109 7.82 -17.63 2.93
C THR A 109 6.37 -17.30 3.28
N TYR A 110 5.70 -18.15 4.06
CA TYR A 110 4.31 -17.96 4.44
C TYR A 110 4.17 -17.68 5.95
N ASP A 111 3.56 -16.54 6.27
CA ASP A 111 3.18 -16.22 7.65
C ASP A 111 1.77 -16.74 7.94
N LYS A 112 1.69 -17.78 8.79
CA LYS A 112 0.41 -18.39 9.20
C LYS A 112 -0.55 -17.42 9.90
N GLN A 113 -0.07 -16.26 10.36
CA GLN A 113 -0.95 -15.23 10.94
C GLN A 113 -1.91 -14.64 9.91
N ILE A 114 -1.63 -14.81 8.61
CA ILE A 114 -2.49 -14.35 7.52
C ILE A 114 -3.83 -15.08 7.51
N ASP A 115 -3.89 -16.35 7.94
CA ASP A 115 -5.13 -17.12 8.01
C ASP A 115 -6.14 -16.51 9.01
N SER A 116 -5.64 -15.91 10.10
CA SER A 116 -6.49 -15.24 11.08
C SER A 116 -6.96 -13.85 10.64
N LEU A 117 -6.33 -13.24 9.62
CA LEU A 117 -6.66 -11.89 9.18
C LEU A 117 -8.04 -11.82 8.52
N SER A 118 -8.42 -12.84 7.72
CA SER A 118 -9.72 -12.87 7.06
C SER A 118 -10.88 -12.96 8.07
N SER A 119 -10.70 -13.63 9.19
CA SER A 119 -11.70 -13.71 10.27
C SER A 119 -11.79 -12.41 11.08
N ASN A 120 -10.67 -11.72 11.28
CA ASN A 120 -10.63 -10.45 12.01
C ASN A 120 -11.18 -9.28 11.20
N MET A 121 -11.11 -9.33 9.86
CA MET A 121 -11.71 -8.31 8.98
C MET A 121 -13.25 -8.31 9.01
N GLN A 122 -13.90 -9.40 9.41
CA GLN A 122 -15.35 -9.49 9.47
C GLN A 122 -15.99 -8.70 10.62
N SER A 123 -15.21 -8.31 11.61
CA SER A 123 -15.72 -7.75 12.87
C SER A 123 -16.04 -6.25 12.85
N VAL A 124 -15.66 -5.50 11.80
CA VAL A 124 -15.85 -4.03 11.75
C VAL A 124 -16.33 -3.59 10.36
N GLY A 125 -17.45 -2.87 10.34
CA GLY A 125 -18.24 -2.52 9.14
C GLY A 125 -17.59 -1.60 8.10
N ALA A 126 -16.29 -1.30 8.18
CA ALA A 126 -15.57 -0.52 7.17
C ALA A 126 -15.21 -1.33 5.92
N PHE A 127 -15.02 -2.66 6.07
CA PHE A 127 -14.78 -3.55 4.96
C PHE A 127 -16.05 -4.28 4.55
N GLN A 128 -16.44 -4.13 3.29
CA GLN A 128 -17.54 -4.89 2.70
C GLN A 128 -17.14 -6.37 2.55
N GLU A 129 -18.10 -7.26 2.48
CA GLU A 129 -17.90 -8.70 2.26
C GLU A 129 -16.95 -9.00 1.08
N ALA A 130 -16.98 -8.16 0.03
CA ALA A 130 -16.08 -8.29 -1.11
C ALA A 130 -14.59 -8.18 -0.74
N HIS A 131 -14.22 -7.26 0.18
CA HIS A 131 -12.84 -7.07 0.63
C HIS A 131 -12.36 -8.26 1.48
N VAL A 132 -13.23 -8.78 2.33
CA VAL A 132 -12.94 -9.99 3.14
C VAL A 132 -12.70 -11.19 2.23
N LYS A 133 -13.56 -11.40 1.23
CA LYS A 133 -13.39 -12.46 0.22
C LYS A 133 -12.10 -12.28 -0.58
N ALA A 134 -11.76 -11.05 -0.96
CA ALA A 134 -10.53 -10.76 -1.69
C ALA A 134 -9.28 -11.08 -0.86
N ALA A 135 -9.24 -10.65 0.40
CA ALA A 135 -8.14 -10.97 1.31
C ALA A 135 -8.01 -12.49 1.53
N GLY A 136 -9.15 -13.19 1.73
CA GLY A 136 -9.18 -14.65 1.83
C GLY A 136 -8.69 -15.36 0.56
N GLY A 137 -9.01 -14.82 -0.62
CA GLY A 137 -8.51 -15.32 -1.90
C GLY A 137 -7.00 -15.24 -2.03
N LEU A 138 -6.40 -14.09 -1.65
CA LEU A 138 -4.94 -13.93 -1.64
C LEU A 138 -4.28 -14.77 -0.54
N ALA A 139 -4.87 -14.89 0.65
CA ALA A 139 -4.37 -15.76 1.71
C ALA A 139 -4.32 -17.23 1.26
N LYS A 140 -5.36 -17.71 0.57
CA LYS A 140 -5.39 -19.04 -0.01
C LYS A 140 -4.30 -19.25 -1.09
N PHE A 141 -4.06 -18.24 -1.93
CA PHE A 141 -2.93 -18.28 -2.87
C PHE A 141 -1.61 -18.46 -2.12
N LEU A 142 -1.37 -17.65 -1.08
CA LEU A 142 -0.14 -17.71 -0.28
C LEU A 142 0.05 -19.09 0.37
N ALA A 143 -0.98 -19.67 0.98
CA ALA A 143 -0.94 -21.00 1.56
C ALA A 143 -0.59 -22.09 0.54
N ASN A 144 -1.14 -22.00 -0.67
CA ASN A 144 -0.83 -22.94 -1.76
C ASN A 144 0.59 -22.75 -2.29
N ALA A 145 1.05 -21.50 -2.46
CA ALA A 145 2.36 -21.18 -2.98
C ALA A 145 3.50 -21.65 -2.05
N ALA A 146 3.26 -21.66 -0.74
CA ALA A 146 4.22 -22.13 0.27
C ALA A 146 4.37 -23.67 0.32
N THR A 147 3.56 -24.43 -0.42
CA THR A 147 3.69 -25.90 -0.43
C THR A 147 4.84 -26.35 -1.34
N SER A 148 5.60 -27.34 -0.90
CA SER A 148 6.67 -27.95 -1.69
C SER A 148 6.13 -28.48 -3.02
N GLY A 149 6.71 -28.03 -4.15
CA GLY A 149 6.32 -28.46 -5.49
C GLY A 149 5.45 -27.49 -6.28
N TYR A 150 5.28 -26.24 -5.80
CA TYR A 150 4.62 -25.21 -6.57
C TYR A 150 5.42 -24.96 -7.89
N GLN A 151 4.77 -25.21 -9.01
CA GLN A 151 5.42 -25.12 -10.32
C GLN A 151 5.13 -23.74 -10.95
N ARG A 152 6.13 -23.20 -11.66
CA ARG A 152 6.03 -21.93 -12.42
C ARG A 152 4.82 -21.91 -13.40
N LYS A 153 4.41 -23.06 -13.94
CA LYS A 153 3.22 -23.18 -14.79
C LYS A 153 1.94 -22.74 -14.05
N LYS A 154 1.86 -23.04 -12.74
CA LYS A 154 0.72 -22.69 -11.92
C LYS A 154 0.72 -21.21 -11.56
N LEU A 155 1.87 -20.56 -11.51
CA LEU A 155 1.98 -19.11 -11.24
C LEU A 155 1.13 -18.28 -12.22
N ALA A 156 1.12 -18.64 -13.51
CA ALA A 156 0.32 -17.93 -14.53
C ALA A 156 -1.19 -18.03 -14.29
N GLU A 157 -1.67 -19.22 -13.88
CA GLU A 157 -3.07 -19.47 -13.59
C GLU A 157 -3.49 -18.74 -12.31
N ASP A 158 -2.67 -18.84 -11.27
CA ASP A 158 -2.95 -18.26 -9.96
C ASP A 158 -2.86 -16.72 -10.00
N LEU A 159 -1.95 -16.15 -10.79
CA LEU A 159 -1.88 -14.70 -10.99
C LEU A 159 -3.13 -14.16 -11.67
N LYS A 160 -3.67 -14.89 -12.67
CA LYS A 160 -4.96 -14.54 -13.29
C LYS A 160 -6.12 -14.63 -12.30
N ALA A 161 -6.14 -15.68 -11.48
CA ALA A 161 -7.19 -15.85 -10.47
C ALA A 161 -7.11 -14.78 -9.36
N ALA A 162 -5.90 -14.34 -9.00
CA ALA A 162 -5.67 -13.32 -7.98
C ALA A 162 -5.99 -11.89 -8.46
N ASP A 163 -6.08 -11.63 -9.76
CA ASP A 163 -6.25 -10.28 -10.30
C ASP A 163 -7.48 -9.56 -9.76
N VAL A 164 -8.61 -10.24 -9.71
CA VAL A 164 -9.84 -9.68 -9.14
C VAL A 164 -9.67 -9.34 -7.65
N HIS A 165 -8.92 -10.13 -6.91
CA HIS A 165 -8.71 -9.92 -5.48
C HIS A 165 -7.77 -8.73 -5.22
N VAL A 166 -6.68 -8.62 -5.97
CA VAL A 166 -5.78 -7.45 -5.94
C VAL A 166 -6.55 -6.18 -6.27
N GLY A 167 -7.38 -6.21 -7.33
CA GLY A 167 -8.22 -5.09 -7.72
C GLY A 167 -9.13 -4.62 -6.58
N VAL A 168 -9.90 -5.53 -5.99
CA VAL A 168 -10.82 -5.23 -4.88
C VAL A 168 -10.08 -4.64 -3.67
N LEU A 169 -8.91 -5.18 -3.28
CA LEU A 169 -8.17 -4.66 -2.14
C LEU A 169 -7.58 -3.27 -2.43
N CYS A 170 -6.98 -3.05 -3.59
CA CYS A 170 -6.44 -1.75 -3.98
C CYS A 170 -7.54 -0.68 -4.04
N ASP A 171 -8.68 -0.99 -4.63
CA ASP A 171 -9.83 -0.07 -4.73
C ASP A 171 -10.42 0.24 -3.36
N GLY A 172 -10.53 -0.76 -2.49
CA GLY A 172 -11.03 -0.59 -1.11
C GLY A 172 -10.12 0.30 -0.26
N LEU A 173 -8.81 0.04 -0.27
CA LEU A 173 -7.82 0.87 0.42
C LEU A 173 -7.81 2.29 -0.15
N GLY A 174 -7.80 2.45 -1.48
CA GLY A 174 -7.83 3.75 -2.14
C GLY A 174 -9.08 4.55 -1.79
N LYS A 175 -10.26 3.91 -1.70
CA LYS A 175 -11.50 4.54 -1.27
C LYS A 175 -11.42 5.11 0.15
N ILE A 176 -10.92 4.32 1.10
CA ILE A 176 -10.77 4.76 2.50
C ILE A 176 -9.84 5.99 2.59
N ILE A 177 -8.74 5.98 1.84
CA ILE A 177 -7.81 7.11 1.83
C ILE A 177 -8.42 8.34 1.17
N ARG A 178 -9.04 8.19 0.03
CA ARG A 178 -9.66 9.30 -0.70
C ARG A 178 -10.84 9.92 0.05
N GLU A 179 -11.70 9.10 0.65
CA GLU A 179 -12.95 9.57 1.26
C GLU A 179 -12.81 9.84 2.76
N ASP A 180 -12.28 8.88 3.51
CA ASP A 180 -12.25 8.97 4.97
C ASP A 180 -11.06 9.77 5.47
N TYR A 181 -9.85 9.49 4.98
CA TYR A 181 -8.66 10.21 5.44
C TYR A 181 -8.67 11.66 4.99
N SER A 182 -9.06 11.96 3.75
CA SER A 182 -9.20 13.35 3.28
C SER A 182 -10.17 14.14 4.13
N ARG A 183 -11.33 13.55 4.45
CA ARG A 183 -12.35 14.19 5.34
C ARG A 183 -11.82 14.43 6.74
N VAL A 184 -11.03 13.50 7.29
CA VAL A 184 -10.44 13.65 8.62
C VAL A 184 -9.44 14.81 8.65
N LEU A 185 -8.58 14.92 7.62
CA LEU A 185 -7.64 16.04 7.46
C LEU A 185 -8.33 17.40 7.26
N GLU A 186 -9.44 17.44 6.52
CA GLU A 186 -10.25 18.66 6.36
C GLU A 186 -10.85 19.12 7.69
N ASN A 187 -11.37 18.17 8.47
CA ASN A 187 -11.92 18.44 9.79
C ASN A 187 -10.84 18.91 10.78
N GLU A 188 -9.63 18.33 10.74
CA GLU A 188 -8.48 18.77 11.54
C GLU A 188 -8.08 20.21 11.16
N GLU A 189 -7.97 20.52 9.87
CA GLU A 189 -7.67 21.89 9.42
C GLU A 189 -8.71 22.89 9.91
N SER A 190 -10.00 22.56 9.78
CA SER A 190 -11.08 23.42 10.21
C SER A 190 -11.02 23.74 11.71
N ALA A 191 -10.77 22.71 12.53
CA ALA A 191 -10.64 22.87 13.98
C ALA A 191 -9.40 23.71 14.36
N LEU A 192 -8.25 23.44 13.76
CA LEU A 192 -7.02 24.21 13.98
C LEU A 192 -7.21 25.67 13.55
N ARG A 193 -7.81 25.91 12.39
CA ARG A 193 -8.11 27.26 11.89
C ARG A 193 -8.98 28.04 12.87
N SER A 194 -10.04 27.42 13.41
CA SER A 194 -10.90 28.05 14.42
C SER A 194 -10.10 28.38 15.68
N ARG A 195 -9.36 27.41 16.21
CA ARG A 195 -8.55 27.59 17.42
C ARG A 195 -7.55 28.73 17.30
N TYR A 196 -6.79 28.80 16.21
CA TYR A 196 -5.82 29.88 16.01
C TYR A 196 -6.50 31.24 15.83
N ARG A 197 -7.58 31.31 15.04
CA ARG A 197 -8.35 32.54 14.87
C ARG A 197 -8.89 33.06 16.22
N ASP A 198 -9.52 32.19 16.98
CA ASP A 198 -10.15 32.57 18.25
C ASP A 198 -9.10 33.03 19.29
N ALA A 199 -7.94 32.34 19.31
CA ALA A 199 -6.82 32.73 20.18
C ALA A 199 -6.18 34.07 19.76
N ILE A 200 -6.10 34.40 18.49
CA ILE A 200 -5.58 35.68 17.97
C ILE A 200 -6.59 36.81 18.29
N GLN A 201 -7.90 36.54 18.20
CA GLN A 201 -8.95 37.52 18.39
C GLN A 201 -9.28 37.79 19.88
N ALA A 202 -8.88 36.91 20.78
CA ALA A 202 -9.24 36.99 22.20
C ALA A 202 -8.75 38.29 22.90
N ASP A 203 -7.59 38.83 22.51
CA ASP A 203 -7.11 40.15 22.99
C ASP A 203 -6.13 40.80 21.99
N PRO A 204 -6.60 41.43 20.91
CA PRO A 204 -5.74 41.97 19.86
C PRO A 204 -4.81 43.08 20.32
N ALA A 205 -5.23 43.87 21.35
CA ALA A 205 -4.48 45.03 21.79
C ALA A 205 -3.29 44.68 22.69
N LYS A 206 -3.38 43.56 23.44
CA LYS A 206 -2.34 43.15 24.39
C LYS A 206 -1.35 42.15 23.86
N ASN A 207 -1.66 41.49 22.72
CA ASN A 207 -0.98 40.25 22.30
C ASN A 207 -0.42 40.27 20.87
N ALA A 208 0.01 41.43 20.32
CA ALA A 208 0.54 41.51 18.96
C ALA A 208 1.72 40.52 18.74
N ALA A 209 2.63 40.36 19.71
CA ALA A 209 3.72 39.40 19.62
C ALA A 209 3.22 37.95 19.64
N VAL A 210 2.22 37.64 20.49
CA VAL A 210 1.59 36.31 20.56
C VAL A 210 0.86 36.00 19.27
N ALA A 211 0.18 36.95 18.65
CA ALA A 211 -0.50 36.78 17.37
C ALA A 211 0.50 36.38 16.25
N LEU A 212 1.70 36.99 16.19
CA LEU A 212 2.74 36.62 15.24
C LEU A 212 3.21 35.16 15.44
N VAL A 213 3.42 34.73 16.69
CA VAL A 213 3.81 33.36 17.02
C VAL A 213 2.72 32.38 16.63
N LEU A 214 1.45 32.67 16.94
CA LEU A 214 0.32 31.84 16.57
C LEU A 214 0.11 31.72 15.05
N GLN A 215 0.35 32.80 14.32
CA GLN A 215 0.34 32.80 12.84
C GLN A 215 1.44 31.87 12.27
N GLU A 216 2.62 31.85 12.89
CA GLU A 216 3.70 30.97 12.47
C GLU A 216 3.37 29.49 12.79
N TYR A 217 2.81 29.18 13.94
CA TYR A 217 2.32 27.83 14.25
C TYR A 217 1.22 27.38 13.27
N TRP A 218 0.26 28.25 12.96
CA TRP A 218 -0.76 27.98 11.96
C TRP A 218 -0.16 27.64 10.57
N ARG A 219 0.83 28.41 10.10
CA ARG A 219 1.49 28.14 8.81
C ARG A 219 2.18 26.77 8.82
N ARG A 220 2.84 26.43 9.92
CA ARG A 220 3.53 25.14 10.09
C ARG A 220 2.54 23.96 10.08
N ASP A 221 1.46 24.08 10.84
CA ASP A 221 0.42 23.07 10.87
C ASP A 221 -0.25 22.89 9.51
N LEU A 222 -0.56 24.00 8.82
CA LEU A 222 -1.12 23.97 7.47
C LEU A 222 -0.16 23.33 6.47
N GLN A 223 1.14 23.61 6.55
CA GLN A 223 2.15 22.96 5.72
C GLN A 223 2.17 21.44 5.95
N THR A 224 2.14 21.01 7.20
CA THR A 224 2.09 19.57 7.57
C THR A 224 0.83 18.90 7.01
N LEU A 225 -0.34 19.52 7.16
CA LEU A 225 -1.59 19.00 6.59
C LEU A 225 -1.53 18.88 5.06
N ASN A 226 -0.95 19.87 4.38
CA ASN A 226 -0.79 19.84 2.93
C ASN A 226 0.17 18.72 2.47
N GLN A 227 1.25 18.47 3.22
CA GLN A 227 2.13 17.33 2.97
C GLN A 227 1.39 15.99 3.13
N LYS A 228 0.60 15.83 4.18
CA LYS A 228 -0.22 14.63 4.41
C LYS A 228 -1.25 14.41 3.30
N ARG A 229 -1.89 15.48 2.81
CA ARG A 229 -2.81 15.39 1.65
C ARG A 229 -2.10 15.00 0.37
N ALA A 230 -0.90 15.51 0.15
CA ALA A 230 -0.09 15.09 -1.00
C ALA A 230 0.24 13.60 -0.91
N ALA A 231 0.74 13.15 0.23
CA ALA A 231 1.05 11.74 0.47
C ALA A 231 -0.19 10.83 0.34
N ALA A 232 -1.36 11.29 0.76
CA ALA A 232 -2.61 10.53 0.58
C ALA A 232 -2.93 10.32 -0.91
N ARG A 233 -2.77 11.36 -1.74
CA ARG A 233 -2.96 11.26 -3.20
C ARG A 233 -1.92 10.35 -3.84
N ASP A 234 -0.66 10.49 -3.44
CA ASP A 234 0.42 9.65 -3.97
C ASP A 234 0.17 8.17 -3.62
N PHE A 235 -0.31 7.91 -2.39
CA PHE A 235 -0.68 6.56 -1.99
C PHE A 235 -1.84 5.99 -2.82
N GLU A 236 -2.90 6.75 -3.01
CA GLU A 236 -4.03 6.32 -3.86
C GLU A 236 -3.53 5.99 -5.28
N GLU A 237 -2.70 6.84 -5.86
CA GLU A 237 -2.15 6.61 -7.20
C GLU A 237 -1.25 5.36 -7.24
N ILE A 238 -0.42 5.12 -6.21
CA ILE A 238 0.37 3.89 -6.10
C ILE A 238 -0.54 2.65 -6.12
N LEU A 239 -1.64 2.64 -5.36
CA LEU A 239 -2.58 1.52 -5.37
C LEU A 239 -3.19 1.29 -6.77
N VAL A 240 -3.54 2.36 -7.48
CA VAL A 240 -4.01 2.29 -8.87
C VAL A 240 -2.94 1.68 -9.78
N LYS A 241 -1.66 2.10 -9.65
CA LYS A 241 -0.56 1.53 -10.45
C LYS A 241 -0.29 0.08 -10.10
N ILE A 242 -0.42 -0.32 -8.83
CA ILE A 242 -0.29 -1.73 -8.41
C ILE A 242 -1.42 -2.56 -9.04
N ARG A 243 -2.66 -2.12 -8.94
CA ARG A 243 -3.81 -2.80 -9.55
C ARG A 243 -3.65 -2.95 -11.06
N ASP A 244 -3.37 -1.87 -11.75
CA ASP A 244 -3.33 -1.83 -13.21
C ASP A 244 -2.11 -2.59 -13.77
N GLY A 245 -0.94 -2.48 -13.13
CA GLY A 245 0.24 -3.25 -13.46
C GLY A 245 0.04 -4.76 -13.24
N HIS A 246 -0.60 -5.13 -12.12
CA HIS A 246 -0.96 -6.53 -11.86
C HIS A 246 -1.90 -7.07 -12.94
N LYS A 247 -2.92 -6.31 -13.34
CA LYS A 247 -3.85 -6.66 -14.41
C LYS A 247 -3.13 -6.91 -15.75
N VAL A 248 -2.15 -6.08 -16.09
CA VAL A 248 -1.32 -6.28 -17.29
C VAL A 248 -0.53 -7.58 -17.20
N LEU A 249 0.10 -7.86 -16.05
CA LEU A 249 0.84 -9.11 -15.84
C LEU A 249 -0.09 -10.34 -15.92
N ALA A 250 -1.27 -10.26 -15.33
CA ALA A 250 -2.25 -11.33 -15.38
C ALA A 250 -2.74 -11.61 -16.81
N ALA A 251 -2.99 -10.57 -17.60
CA ALA A 251 -3.42 -10.68 -19.00
C ALA A 251 -2.35 -11.32 -19.89
N GLN A 252 -1.06 -11.07 -19.59
CA GLN A 252 0.08 -11.52 -20.38
C GLN A 252 0.82 -12.72 -19.75
N ALA A 253 0.16 -13.47 -18.89
CA ALA A 253 0.75 -14.53 -18.08
C ALA A 253 1.47 -15.66 -18.86
N SER A 254 1.21 -15.82 -20.15
CA SER A 254 1.89 -16.77 -21.03
C SER A 254 3.17 -16.24 -21.69
N HIS A 255 3.49 -14.93 -21.56
CA HIS A 255 4.55 -14.27 -22.34
C HIS A 255 5.45 -13.34 -21.52
N TRP A 256 5.56 -13.51 -20.21
CA TRP A 256 6.28 -12.60 -19.30
C TRP A 256 7.76 -12.32 -19.63
N ASN A 257 8.40 -13.18 -20.42
CA ASN A 257 9.81 -13.03 -20.80
C ASN A 257 10.02 -12.26 -22.11
N THR A 258 8.94 -11.75 -22.70
CA THR A 258 9.07 -10.96 -23.92
C THR A 258 9.45 -9.52 -23.58
N SER A 259 10.31 -8.92 -24.41
CA SER A 259 10.68 -7.51 -24.30
C SER A 259 9.46 -6.58 -24.40
N GLU A 260 8.37 -7.04 -25.00
CA GLU A 260 7.11 -6.32 -25.07
C GLU A 260 6.44 -6.20 -23.70
N VAL A 261 6.36 -7.30 -22.93
CA VAL A 261 5.76 -7.28 -21.57
C VAL A 261 6.60 -6.42 -20.63
N ILE A 262 7.92 -6.57 -20.64
CA ILE A 262 8.84 -5.75 -19.85
C ILE A 262 8.60 -4.26 -20.16
N ARG A 263 8.54 -3.88 -21.43
CA ARG A 263 8.27 -2.51 -21.84
C ARG A 263 6.88 -2.01 -21.43
N THR A 264 5.87 -2.88 -21.39
CA THR A 264 4.51 -2.51 -20.98
C THR A 264 4.41 -2.31 -19.45
N ILE A 265 5.21 -3.02 -18.66
CA ILE A 265 5.24 -2.94 -17.20
C ILE A 265 6.12 -1.79 -16.69
N ALA A 266 7.20 -1.47 -17.37
CA ALA A 266 8.17 -0.45 -16.95
C ALA A 266 7.54 0.92 -16.57
N PRO A 267 6.51 1.45 -17.26
CA PRO A 267 5.84 2.70 -16.85
C PRO A 267 5.17 2.61 -15.47
N TYR A 268 4.60 1.45 -15.10
CA TYR A 268 3.98 1.27 -13.78
C TYR A 268 5.05 1.23 -12.70
N THR A 269 6.13 0.49 -12.92
CA THR A 269 7.29 0.40 -12.03
C THR A 269 7.90 1.78 -11.78
N GLY A 270 8.19 2.52 -12.84
CA GLY A 270 8.76 3.87 -12.75
C GLY A 270 7.83 4.87 -12.04
N SER A 271 6.52 4.81 -12.32
CA SER A 271 5.54 5.66 -11.65
C SER A 271 5.47 5.38 -10.15
N ILE A 272 5.42 4.10 -9.74
CA ILE A 272 5.40 3.72 -8.32
C ILE A 272 6.66 4.23 -7.60
N GLN A 273 7.85 4.05 -8.19
CA GLN A 273 9.11 4.53 -7.60
C GLN A 273 9.13 6.04 -7.39
N SER A 274 8.65 6.81 -8.37
CA SER A 274 8.54 8.27 -8.27
C SER A 274 7.62 8.68 -7.14
N LEU A 275 6.40 8.12 -7.09
CA LEU A 275 5.39 8.44 -6.07
C LEU A 275 5.85 8.07 -4.66
N VAL A 276 6.56 6.95 -4.48
CA VAL A 276 7.16 6.58 -3.17
C VAL A 276 8.18 7.62 -2.72
N GLY A 277 8.97 8.18 -3.66
CA GLY A 277 9.91 9.24 -3.35
C GLY A 277 9.24 10.51 -2.83
N ASP A 278 8.07 10.86 -3.37
CA ASP A 278 7.28 12.03 -2.92
C ASP A 278 6.54 11.74 -1.61
N TYR A 279 5.93 10.56 -1.47
CA TYR A 279 5.28 10.10 -0.24
C TYR A 279 6.19 10.20 1.00
N ARG A 280 7.44 9.74 0.92
CA ARG A 280 8.42 9.76 2.02
C ARG A 280 8.76 11.15 2.54
N LYS A 281 8.43 12.21 1.82
CA LYS A 281 8.65 13.60 2.28
C LYS A 281 7.61 14.07 3.31
N ALA A 282 6.49 13.35 3.44
CA ALA A 282 5.37 13.71 4.30
C ALA A 282 5.36 12.93 5.62
N PHE A 283 6.02 11.77 5.69
CA PHE A 283 6.15 10.87 6.82
C PHE A 283 7.62 10.48 7.03
#